data_7246823095bf73ca84520a3f8128dfb0
#
_entry.id   7246823095bf73ca84520a3f8128dfb0
#
_cell.length_a   1.000
_cell.length_b   1.000
_cell.length_c   1.000
_cell.angle_alpha   90.00
_cell.angle_beta   90.00
_cell.angle_gamma   90.00
#
_symmetry.space_group_name_H-M   'P 1'
#
loop_
_entity.id
_entity.type
_entity.pdbx_description
1 polymer ?
#
loop_
_entity_poly.entity_id
_entity_poly.type
_entity_poly.pdbx_seq_one_letter_code
_entity_poly.pdbx_strand_id
1 'polypeptide(L)'
;ENIPLGVRQTELVTEAQSINGAMTVDFHGEEMTFPQMSKFLESNDRTERQAAWTTMAGRRMEDNERLSEIFDELISIRHQIALNAGFESYTQYMFRAMHRFDYTIEDCLEFHDSVESVCIPILNEINMNRKAGLGISELRPWDVNEKGGSGPDIHGKDPLRPFHTVEEMVEKLSE
;
A
#
# COMPACT_ATOMS: atom_id res chain seq x y z
N GLU A 1 15.91 -17.60 23.85
CA GLU A 1 14.46 -17.37 24.07
C GLU A 1 13.75 -16.85 22.81
N ASN A 2 14.37 -15.94 22.02
CA ASN A 2 13.73 -15.32 20.85
C ASN A 2 13.75 -16.18 19.56
N ILE A 3 14.56 -17.24 19.48
CA ILE A 3 14.67 -18.07 18.26
C ILE A 3 13.31 -18.68 17.84
N PRO A 4 12.55 -19.33 18.73
CA PRO A 4 11.24 -19.89 18.37
C PRO A 4 10.24 -18.80 17.96
N LEU A 5 10.26 -17.65 18.62
CA LEU A 5 9.40 -16.50 18.29
C LEU A 5 9.75 -15.93 16.91
N GLY A 6 11.04 -15.82 16.57
CA GLY A 6 11.50 -15.38 15.25
C GLY A 6 11.10 -16.35 14.13
N VAL A 7 11.16 -17.66 14.39
CA VAL A 7 10.66 -18.68 13.44
C VAL A 7 9.17 -18.49 13.20
N ARG A 8 8.38 -18.41 14.29
CA ARG A 8 6.94 -18.20 14.19
C ARG A 8 6.56 -16.90 13.49
N GLN A 9 7.29 -15.81 13.78
CA GLN A 9 7.11 -14.54 13.07
C GLN A 9 7.34 -14.69 11.56
N THR A 10 8.37 -15.44 11.15
CA THR A 10 8.66 -15.67 9.72
C THR A 10 7.56 -16.50 9.06
N GLU A 11 7.05 -17.52 9.73
CA GLU A 11 5.93 -18.34 9.24
C GLU A 11 4.68 -17.48 8.99
N LEU A 12 4.30 -16.65 9.95
CA LEU A 12 3.13 -15.75 9.84
C LEU A 12 3.28 -14.72 8.72
N VAL A 13 4.47 -14.12 8.58
CA VAL A 13 4.75 -13.19 7.49
C VAL A 13 4.67 -13.90 6.14
N THR A 14 5.21 -15.11 6.04
CA THR A 14 5.16 -15.93 4.82
C THR A 14 3.71 -16.31 4.48
N GLU A 15 2.91 -16.68 5.47
CA GLU A 15 1.49 -16.98 5.29
C GLU A 15 0.72 -15.76 4.77
N ALA A 16 0.90 -14.58 5.39
CA ALA A 16 0.27 -13.35 4.94
C ALA A 16 0.69 -12.96 3.50
N GLN A 17 1.97 -13.15 3.16
CA GLN A 17 2.46 -12.93 1.79
C GLN A 17 1.85 -13.92 0.79
N SER A 18 1.70 -15.18 1.19
CA SER A 18 1.05 -16.23 0.37
C SER A 18 -0.41 -15.89 0.10
N ILE A 19 -1.17 -15.51 1.14
CA ILE A 19 -2.57 -15.08 1.00
C ILE A 19 -2.66 -13.91 0.02
N ASN A 20 -1.87 -12.85 0.24
CA ASN A 20 -1.91 -11.66 -0.63
C ASN A 20 -1.46 -11.97 -2.07
N GLY A 21 -0.44 -12.82 -2.24
CA GLY A 21 0.09 -13.19 -3.55
C GLY A 21 -0.85 -14.08 -4.38
N ALA A 22 -1.73 -14.84 -3.71
CA ALA A 22 -2.70 -15.71 -4.34
C ALA A 22 -4.01 -14.99 -4.72
N MET A 23 -4.18 -13.71 -4.34
CA MET A 23 -5.41 -12.98 -4.64
C MET A 23 -5.57 -12.75 -6.13
N THR A 24 -6.61 -13.32 -6.72
CA THR A 24 -7.08 -13.08 -8.08
C THR A 24 -8.55 -12.66 -8.04
N VAL A 25 -8.99 -12.00 -9.09
CA VAL A 25 -10.38 -11.58 -9.31
C VAL A 25 -10.80 -11.88 -10.73
N ASP A 26 -12.07 -12.18 -10.95
CA ASP A 26 -12.65 -12.17 -12.28
C ASP A 26 -13.06 -10.74 -12.65
N PHE A 27 -12.53 -10.22 -13.75
CA PHE A 27 -12.85 -8.90 -14.24
C PHE A 27 -12.88 -8.89 -15.77
N HIS A 28 -14.00 -8.45 -16.34
CA HIS A 28 -14.28 -8.53 -17.78
C HIS A 28 -14.25 -9.97 -18.35
N GLY A 29 -14.54 -10.99 -17.52
CA GLY A 29 -14.54 -12.40 -17.94
C GLY A 29 -13.15 -13.04 -17.99
N GLU A 30 -12.15 -12.38 -17.42
CA GLU A 30 -10.78 -12.89 -17.30
C GLU A 30 -10.36 -12.92 -15.83
N GLU A 31 -9.66 -13.98 -15.43
CA GLU A 31 -9.03 -14.04 -14.11
C GLU A 31 -7.76 -13.17 -14.10
N MET A 32 -7.71 -12.21 -13.19
CA MET A 32 -6.63 -11.23 -13.11
C MET A 32 -6.04 -11.15 -11.71
N THR A 33 -4.72 -10.97 -11.64
CA THR A 33 -4.01 -10.62 -10.42
C THR A 33 -4.19 -9.14 -10.08
N PHE A 34 -3.95 -8.75 -8.84
CA PHE A 34 -4.03 -7.33 -8.42
C PHE A 34 -3.08 -6.40 -9.21
N PRO A 35 -1.83 -6.79 -9.53
CA PRO A 35 -1.01 -5.99 -10.44
C PRO A 35 -1.63 -5.77 -11.82
N GLN A 36 -2.28 -6.79 -12.37
CA GLN A 36 -2.99 -6.66 -13.66
C GLN A 36 -4.22 -5.75 -13.56
N MET A 37 -4.91 -5.76 -12.40
CA MET A 37 -6.05 -4.88 -12.12
C MET A 37 -5.64 -3.41 -11.99
N SER A 38 -4.40 -3.11 -11.61
CA SER A 38 -3.95 -1.73 -11.37
C SER A 38 -4.11 -0.82 -12.59
N LYS A 39 -4.01 -1.36 -13.81
CA LYS A 39 -4.20 -0.60 -15.05
C LYS A 39 -5.60 0.03 -15.17
N PHE A 40 -6.63 -0.63 -14.63
CA PHE A 40 -8.00 -0.14 -14.68
C PHE A 40 -8.28 0.98 -13.67
N LEU A 41 -7.46 1.09 -12.62
CA LEU A 41 -7.52 2.22 -11.66
C LEU A 41 -6.99 3.51 -12.26
N GLU A 42 -6.28 3.45 -13.40
CA GLU A 42 -5.77 4.61 -14.14
C GLU A 42 -6.69 5.01 -15.32
N SER A 43 -7.76 4.26 -15.58
CA SER A 43 -8.71 4.53 -16.67
C SER A 43 -9.33 5.92 -16.54
N ASN A 44 -9.57 6.60 -17.67
CA ASN A 44 -10.32 7.85 -17.69
C ASN A 44 -11.81 7.63 -17.41
N ASP A 45 -12.35 6.42 -17.60
CA ASP A 45 -13.72 6.07 -17.23
C ASP A 45 -13.83 5.81 -15.71
N ARG A 46 -14.53 6.71 -15.04
CA ARG A 46 -14.77 6.63 -13.59
C ARG A 46 -15.54 5.36 -13.19
N THR A 47 -16.44 4.89 -14.05
CA THR A 47 -17.25 3.69 -13.78
C THR A 47 -16.36 2.44 -13.80
N GLU A 48 -15.43 2.38 -14.74
CA GLU A 48 -14.45 1.31 -14.82
C GLU A 48 -13.51 1.32 -13.60
N ARG A 49 -12.98 2.50 -13.21
CA ARG A 49 -12.16 2.62 -11.98
C ARG A 49 -12.91 2.15 -10.74
N GLN A 50 -14.18 2.59 -10.58
CA GLN A 50 -15.02 2.18 -9.46
C GLN A 50 -15.23 0.66 -9.45
N ALA A 51 -15.55 0.07 -10.59
CA ALA A 51 -15.75 -1.37 -10.72
C ALA A 51 -14.48 -2.13 -10.33
N ALA A 52 -13.34 -1.75 -10.88
CA ALA A 52 -12.04 -2.37 -10.58
C ALA A 52 -11.70 -2.26 -9.09
N TRP A 53 -11.81 -1.08 -8.50
CA TRP A 53 -11.54 -0.86 -7.08
C TRP A 53 -12.45 -1.68 -6.18
N THR A 54 -13.76 -1.68 -6.47
CA THR A 54 -14.75 -2.41 -5.67
C THR A 54 -14.51 -3.91 -5.73
N THR A 55 -14.19 -4.44 -6.90
CA THR A 55 -13.87 -5.87 -7.08
C THR A 55 -12.62 -6.25 -6.29
N MET A 56 -11.54 -5.46 -6.37
CA MET A 56 -10.31 -5.71 -5.61
C MET A 56 -10.55 -5.58 -4.11
N ALA A 57 -11.30 -4.57 -3.66
CA ALA A 57 -11.62 -4.38 -2.24
C ALA A 57 -12.46 -5.54 -1.71
N GLY A 58 -13.47 -5.98 -2.46
CA GLY A 58 -14.29 -7.14 -2.11
C GLY A 58 -13.44 -8.40 -1.89
N ARG A 59 -12.54 -8.71 -2.82
CA ARG A 59 -11.63 -9.87 -2.73
C ARG A 59 -10.72 -9.79 -1.48
N ARG A 60 -10.20 -8.61 -1.13
CA ARG A 60 -9.39 -8.43 0.08
C ARG A 60 -10.18 -8.69 1.36
N MET A 61 -11.47 -8.35 1.37
CA MET A 61 -12.32 -8.56 2.53
C MET A 61 -12.60 -10.04 2.82
N GLU A 62 -12.49 -10.92 1.83
CA GLU A 62 -12.67 -12.37 2.00
C GLU A 62 -11.62 -12.97 2.95
N ASP A 63 -10.39 -12.49 2.91
CA ASP A 63 -9.29 -12.96 3.77
C ASP A 63 -9.05 -12.07 5.00
N ASN A 64 -9.91 -11.06 5.23
CA ASN A 64 -9.68 -10.05 6.28
C ASN A 64 -9.58 -10.64 7.68
N GLU A 65 -10.41 -11.63 8.01
CA GLU A 65 -10.41 -12.27 9.33
C GLU A 65 -9.06 -12.96 9.57
N ARG A 66 -8.59 -13.77 8.62
CA ARG A 66 -7.31 -14.48 8.75
C ARG A 66 -6.12 -13.53 8.80
N LEU A 67 -6.11 -12.49 7.97
CA LEU A 67 -5.05 -11.48 7.97
C LEU A 67 -5.02 -10.68 9.28
N SER A 68 -6.18 -10.42 9.89
CA SER A 68 -6.28 -9.75 11.20
C SER A 68 -5.74 -10.63 12.32
N GLU A 69 -6.06 -11.92 12.35
CA GLU A 69 -5.51 -12.88 13.32
C GLU A 69 -3.98 -12.96 13.22
N ILE A 70 -3.43 -13.03 11.98
CA ILE A 70 -1.99 -13.03 11.75
C ILE A 70 -1.36 -11.74 12.30
N PHE A 71 -1.99 -10.60 12.05
CA PHE A 71 -1.50 -9.30 12.53
C PHE A 71 -1.47 -9.22 14.04
N ASP A 72 -2.51 -9.67 14.73
CA ASP A 72 -2.61 -9.68 16.20
C ASP A 72 -1.57 -10.62 16.82
N GLU A 73 -1.36 -11.80 16.24
CA GLU A 73 -0.31 -12.73 16.67
C GLU A 73 1.08 -12.13 16.47
N LEU A 74 1.33 -11.45 15.34
CA LEU A 74 2.59 -10.75 15.07
C LEU A 74 2.86 -9.64 16.09
N ILE A 75 1.85 -8.85 16.49
CA ILE A 75 1.99 -7.84 17.52
C ILE A 75 2.44 -8.47 18.85
N SER A 76 1.76 -9.55 19.26
CA SER A 76 2.05 -10.27 20.50
C SER A 76 3.47 -10.85 20.50
N ILE A 77 3.88 -11.51 19.43
CA ILE A 77 5.23 -12.09 19.28
C ILE A 77 6.30 -11.00 19.31
N ARG A 78 6.11 -9.91 18.59
CA ARG A 78 7.07 -8.80 18.51
C ARG A 78 7.23 -8.12 19.88
N HIS A 79 6.14 -7.94 20.61
CA HIS A 79 6.21 -7.41 21.97
C HIS A 79 7.01 -8.34 22.89
N GLN A 80 6.75 -9.66 22.83
CA GLN A 80 7.48 -10.63 23.64
C GLN A 80 8.98 -10.68 23.27
N ILE A 81 9.33 -10.58 21.97
CA ILE A 81 10.73 -10.50 21.52
C ILE A 81 11.44 -9.29 22.16
N ALA A 82 10.78 -8.14 22.21
CA ALA A 82 11.33 -6.94 22.83
C ALA A 82 11.55 -7.12 24.33
N LEU A 83 10.54 -7.62 25.04
CA LEU A 83 10.65 -7.89 26.48
C LEU A 83 11.78 -8.88 26.82
N ASN A 84 11.90 -9.97 26.08
CA ASN A 84 12.97 -10.95 26.24
C ASN A 84 14.38 -10.36 25.98
N ALA A 85 14.46 -9.31 25.18
CA ALA A 85 15.71 -8.59 24.91
C ALA A 85 15.96 -7.40 25.87
N GLY A 86 15.10 -7.21 26.88
CA GLY A 86 15.23 -6.15 27.89
C GLY A 86 14.74 -4.77 27.45
N PHE A 87 13.88 -4.69 26.43
CA PHE A 87 13.27 -3.46 25.95
C PHE A 87 11.81 -3.37 26.39
N GLU A 88 11.32 -2.16 26.64
CA GLU A 88 9.92 -1.91 27.01
C GLU A 88 8.95 -2.00 25.80
N SER A 89 9.46 -1.76 24.58
CA SER A 89 8.66 -1.79 23.37
C SER A 89 9.43 -2.38 22.19
N TYR A 90 8.67 -2.91 21.22
CA TYR A 90 9.25 -3.40 19.98
C TYR A 90 9.91 -2.30 19.15
N THR A 91 9.42 -1.05 19.25
CA THR A 91 10.03 0.10 18.58
C THR A 91 11.45 0.36 19.11
N GLN A 92 11.63 0.39 20.44
CA GLN A 92 12.96 0.54 21.05
C GLN A 92 13.91 -0.59 20.65
N TYR A 93 13.43 -1.84 20.68
CA TYR A 93 14.18 -3.00 20.23
C TYR A 93 14.62 -2.83 18.77
N MET A 94 13.69 -2.48 17.86
CA MET A 94 13.97 -2.34 16.44
C MET A 94 14.90 -1.17 16.11
N PHE A 95 14.85 -0.06 16.84
CA PHE A 95 15.81 1.02 16.68
C PHE A 95 17.24 0.52 16.87
N ARG A 96 17.48 -0.30 17.90
CA ARG A 96 18.79 -0.92 18.15
C ARG A 96 19.12 -2.00 17.11
N ALA A 97 18.18 -2.87 16.78
CA ALA A 97 18.38 -3.94 15.81
C ALA A 97 18.68 -3.41 14.39
N MET A 98 18.10 -2.25 14.03
CA MET A 98 18.33 -1.58 12.74
C MET A 98 19.50 -0.58 12.76
N HIS A 99 20.29 -0.54 13.85
CA HIS A 99 21.43 0.37 14.02
C HIS A 99 21.09 1.86 13.84
N ARG A 100 19.89 2.27 14.28
CA ARG A 100 19.44 3.67 14.25
C ARG A 100 19.98 4.39 15.50
N PHE A 101 21.16 4.99 15.42
CA PHE A 101 21.85 5.60 16.55
C PHE A 101 21.99 7.12 16.42
N ASP A 102 21.70 7.68 15.25
CA ASP A 102 21.89 9.07 14.87
C ASP A 102 20.63 9.93 15.01
N TYR A 103 19.49 9.30 15.32
CA TYR A 103 18.21 9.96 15.63
C TYR A 103 17.40 9.11 16.61
N THR A 104 16.41 9.71 17.25
CA THR A 104 15.58 9.11 18.29
C THR A 104 14.18 8.76 17.80
N ILE A 105 13.40 8.07 18.64
CA ILE A 105 11.97 7.82 18.40
C ILE A 105 11.21 9.14 18.43
N GLU A 106 11.59 10.04 19.33
CA GLU A 106 11.00 11.36 19.49
C GLU A 106 11.20 12.21 18.22
N ASP A 107 12.40 12.18 17.63
CA ASP A 107 12.67 12.86 16.34
C ASP A 107 11.74 12.34 15.22
N CYS A 108 11.41 11.03 15.23
CA CYS A 108 10.44 10.46 14.29
C CYS A 108 9.01 10.98 14.53
N LEU A 109 8.61 11.14 15.79
CA LEU A 109 7.29 11.68 16.15
C LEU A 109 7.19 13.15 15.75
N GLU A 110 8.22 13.97 16.02
CA GLU A 110 8.28 15.37 15.58
C GLU A 110 8.23 15.49 14.05
N PHE A 111 8.85 14.54 13.33
CA PHE A 111 8.73 14.47 11.88
C PHE A 111 7.29 14.17 11.43
N HIS A 112 6.57 13.25 12.12
CA HIS A 112 5.17 12.97 11.84
C HIS A 112 4.29 14.20 12.07
N ASP A 113 4.49 14.93 13.18
CA ASP A 113 3.76 16.17 13.47
C ASP A 113 4.03 17.24 12.39
N SER A 114 5.26 17.33 11.91
CA SER A 114 5.64 18.21 10.81
C SER A 114 4.95 17.84 9.50
N VAL A 115 4.85 16.54 9.19
CA VAL A 115 4.11 16.04 8.02
C VAL A 115 2.62 16.36 8.15
N GLU A 116 2.01 16.13 9.32
CA GLU A 116 0.61 16.45 9.56
C GLU A 116 0.34 17.94 9.37
N SER A 117 1.14 18.80 9.98
CA SER A 117 0.92 20.25 9.97
C SER A 117 1.20 20.91 8.61
N VAL A 118 2.15 20.39 7.83
CA VAL A 118 2.59 21.01 6.57
C VAL A 118 2.07 20.26 5.34
N CYS A 119 2.20 18.94 5.29
CA CYS A 119 1.88 18.18 4.08
C CYS A 119 0.38 17.90 3.93
N ILE A 120 -0.35 17.66 5.03
CA ILE A 120 -1.80 17.38 4.96
C ILE A 120 -2.61 18.56 4.41
N PRO A 121 -2.37 19.82 4.80
CA PRO A 121 -3.03 20.97 4.16
C PRO A 121 -2.78 21.05 2.66
N ILE A 122 -1.56 20.83 2.20
CA ILE A 122 -1.19 20.81 0.77
C ILE A 122 -1.94 19.68 0.05
N LEU A 123 -1.97 18.47 0.64
CA LEU A 123 -2.70 17.34 0.06
C LEU A 123 -4.20 17.63 -0.06
N ASN A 124 -4.78 18.31 0.94
CA ASN A 124 -6.18 18.73 0.90
C ASN A 124 -6.45 19.71 -0.23
N GLU A 125 -5.55 20.68 -0.47
CA GLU A 125 -5.66 21.59 -1.60
C GLU A 125 -5.57 20.87 -2.95
N ILE A 126 -4.61 19.94 -3.10
CA ILE A 126 -4.49 19.09 -4.29
C ILE A 126 -5.77 18.29 -4.52
N ASN A 127 -6.34 17.71 -3.47
CA ASN A 127 -7.59 16.95 -3.55
C ASN A 127 -8.80 17.82 -3.91
N MET A 128 -8.89 19.05 -3.39
CA MET A 128 -9.93 20.00 -3.80
C MET A 128 -9.83 20.36 -5.28
N ASN A 129 -8.62 20.63 -5.76
CA ASN A 129 -8.36 20.93 -7.17
C ASN A 129 -8.68 19.72 -8.07
N ARG A 130 -8.30 18.48 -7.63
CA ARG A 130 -8.66 17.24 -8.32
C ARG A 130 -10.19 17.07 -8.42
N LYS A 131 -10.89 17.23 -7.30
CA LYS A 131 -12.36 17.16 -7.24
C LYS A 131 -13.01 18.12 -8.23
N ALA A 132 -12.53 19.37 -8.28
CA ALA A 132 -13.03 20.38 -9.19
C ALA A 132 -12.71 20.03 -10.65
N GLY A 133 -11.49 19.62 -10.95
CA GLY A 133 -11.04 19.24 -12.30
C GLY A 133 -11.79 18.02 -12.85
N LEU A 134 -12.12 17.06 -12.00
CA LEU A 134 -12.94 15.88 -12.37
C LEU A 134 -14.45 16.20 -12.44
N GLY A 135 -14.90 17.36 -11.98
CA GLY A 135 -16.31 17.75 -11.99
C GLY A 135 -17.21 16.88 -11.09
N ILE A 136 -16.67 16.31 -10.02
CA ILE A 136 -17.37 15.39 -9.12
C ILE A 136 -17.72 16.06 -7.78
N SER A 137 -18.81 15.62 -7.16
CA SER A 137 -19.25 16.15 -5.86
C SER A 137 -18.47 15.62 -4.67
N GLU A 138 -17.87 14.44 -4.80
CA GLU A 138 -17.13 13.77 -3.75
C GLU A 138 -16.02 12.90 -4.34
N LEU A 139 -14.80 13.02 -3.79
CA LEU A 139 -13.70 12.11 -4.09
C LEU A 139 -13.94 10.76 -3.40
N ARG A 140 -13.71 9.70 -4.13
CA ARG A 140 -13.75 8.33 -3.67
C ARG A 140 -12.37 7.67 -3.86
N PRO A 141 -12.09 6.51 -3.22
CA PRO A 141 -10.80 5.84 -3.37
C PRO A 141 -10.36 5.61 -4.81
N TRP A 142 -11.29 5.35 -5.72
CA TRP A 142 -11.02 5.18 -7.15
C TRP A 142 -10.78 6.50 -7.93
N ASP A 143 -10.89 7.64 -7.29
CA ASP A 143 -10.58 8.96 -7.87
C ASP A 143 -9.21 9.47 -7.44
N VAL A 144 -8.56 8.77 -6.50
CA VAL A 144 -7.20 9.02 -6.03
C VAL A 144 -6.41 7.72 -6.12
N ASN A 145 -5.17 7.78 -6.64
CA ASN A 145 -4.34 6.59 -6.68
C ASN A 145 -3.63 6.40 -5.33
N GLU A 146 -3.80 5.24 -4.72
CA GLU A 146 -3.16 4.87 -3.45
C GLU A 146 -1.61 4.84 -3.54
N LYS A 147 -1.05 4.71 -4.75
CA LYS A 147 0.41 4.57 -4.99
C LYS A 147 1.13 5.88 -5.31
N GLY A 148 0.68 7.00 -4.78
CA GLY A 148 1.47 8.24 -4.87
C GLY A 148 0.80 9.42 -5.55
N GLY A 149 -0.52 9.53 -5.48
CA GLY A 149 -1.23 10.75 -5.86
C GLY A 149 -1.52 10.91 -7.35
N SER A 150 -1.17 9.95 -8.19
CA SER A 150 -1.51 9.91 -9.60
C SER A 150 -2.82 9.17 -9.83
N GLY A 151 -3.94 9.74 -9.40
CA GLY A 151 -5.25 9.31 -9.86
C GLY A 151 -5.42 9.62 -11.36
N PRO A 152 -6.62 9.43 -11.93
CA PRO A 152 -6.89 9.79 -13.30
C PRO A 152 -6.48 11.23 -13.56
N ASP A 153 -5.96 11.50 -14.77
CA ASP A 153 -5.59 12.85 -15.16
C ASP A 153 -6.84 13.76 -15.16
N ILE A 154 -6.76 14.89 -14.47
CA ILE A 154 -7.88 15.84 -14.38
C ILE A 154 -8.24 16.51 -15.71
N HIS A 155 -7.37 16.39 -16.73
CA HIS A 155 -7.58 16.88 -18.08
C HIS A 155 -7.92 15.77 -19.06
N GLY A 156 -8.16 14.54 -18.57
CA GLY A 156 -8.55 13.39 -19.38
C GLY A 156 -7.46 12.85 -20.30
N LYS A 157 -6.17 13.15 -20.02
CA LYS A 157 -5.07 12.57 -20.78
C LYS A 157 -4.88 11.11 -20.40
N ASP A 158 -4.59 10.29 -21.42
CA ASP A 158 -4.25 8.89 -21.18
C ASP A 158 -2.90 8.76 -20.44
N PRO A 159 -2.75 7.71 -19.62
CA PRO A 159 -1.48 7.39 -19.00
C PRO A 159 -0.35 7.27 -20.03
N LEU A 160 0.85 7.77 -19.68
CA LEU A 160 2.02 7.61 -20.53
C LEU A 160 2.34 6.12 -20.70
N ARG A 161 2.36 5.66 -21.95
CA ARG A 161 2.73 4.28 -22.32
C ARG A 161 3.88 4.33 -23.31
N PRO A 162 5.14 4.48 -22.84
CA PRO A 162 6.30 4.61 -23.71
C PRO A 162 6.61 3.35 -24.52
N PHE A 163 6.04 2.21 -24.16
CA PHE A 163 6.12 0.93 -24.87
C PHE A 163 4.86 0.11 -24.64
N HIS A 164 4.52 -0.77 -25.56
CA HIS A 164 3.32 -1.60 -25.52
C HIS A 164 3.63 -3.10 -25.35
N THR A 165 4.86 -3.52 -25.67
CA THR A 165 5.33 -4.89 -25.51
C THR A 165 6.65 -4.95 -24.75
N VAL A 166 6.99 -6.14 -24.25
CA VAL A 166 8.28 -6.37 -23.57
C VAL A 166 9.44 -6.19 -24.53
N GLU A 167 9.28 -6.64 -25.78
CA GLU A 167 10.28 -6.54 -26.84
C GLU A 167 10.58 -5.07 -27.15
N GLU A 168 9.54 -4.25 -27.33
CA GLU A 168 9.67 -2.79 -27.54
C GLU A 168 10.36 -2.10 -26.35
N MET A 169 10.06 -2.54 -25.11
CA MET A 169 10.71 -2.02 -23.91
C MET A 169 12.21 -2.33 -23.91
N VAL A 170 12.58 -3.58 -24.22
CA VAL A 170 13.99 -4.01 -24.26
C VAL A 170 14.74 -3.26 -25.36
N GLU A 171 14.16 -3.09 -26.55
CA GLU A 171 14.76 -2.36 -27.66
C GLU A 171 15.05 -0.91 -27.27
N LYS A 172 14.05 -0.17 -26.76
CA LYS A 172 14.19 1.24 -26.37
C LYS A 172 15.13 1.47 -25.19
N LEU A 173 15.34 0.48 -24.33
CA LEU A 173 16.29 0.57 -23.21
C LEU A 173 17.71 0.16 -23.59
N SER A 174 17.91 -0.39 -24.80
CA SER A 174 19.22 -0.82 -25.30
C SER A 174 19.89 0.23 -26.19
N GLU A 175 19.18 1.32 -26.51
CA GLU A 175 19.69 2.51 -27.21
C GLU A 175 20.34 3.50 -26.21
#